data_c0da28db8ad6692ec1f8535d5ef3f3e6
#
_entry.id   c0da28db8ad6692ec1f8535d5ef3f3e6
#
_cell.length_a   1.000
_cell.length_b   1.000
_cell.length_c   1.000
_cell.angle_alpha   90.00
_cell.angle_beta   90.00
_cell.angle_gamma   90.00
#
_symmetry.space_group_name_H-M   'P 1'
#
loop_
_entity.id
_entity.type
_entity.pdbx_description
1 polymer ?
#
loop_
_entity_poly.entity_id
_entity_poly.type
_entity_poly.pdbx_seq_one_letter_code
_entity_poly.pdbx_strand_id
1 'polypeptide(L)'
;MTVDQRKVEVGEQTAEFARWPRYRAAQLGFAEHWYPVLRSRQLRRRPRSVTILGQDIFLKRDRGRVYALHDRCAHRGIPLSRGRQVFPGTFSCIYHGWTYDLATGELVAALTDGPDSPICGKVRLRSFPVEERAGLVWVYVGDHDPPPLEADAPAEFITPGAMVAGRITHRFGNWRYAAENGFDEAHAKFLHRNAMWMLFRHFPAWMRVKIVQDDDGWISRVPTEIGYETDYPGLGQWPKGRPWRFKKGGARVSIRMPGTLRVRFREWTHYEWYVPTDAEHHLYIQFMHKRTGPVGRLLVRLRYWTYIHWLFHWRFNDQDRHMVELLPGRSHPERLFRPDASITAWRKLCEQDHGIELSVDARRGNRA
;
A
#
# COMPACT_ATOMS: atom_id res chain seq x y z
N MET A 1 19.45 -41.57 -5.94
CA MET A 1 19.22 -41.08 -4.58
C MET A 1 17.86 -40.40 -4.56
N THR A 2 16.86 -41.13 -4.13
CA THR A 2 15.47 -40.67 -4.02
C THR A 2 15.34 -39.81 -2.77
N VAL A 3 15.00 -38.56 -2.93
CA VAL A 3 14.69 -37.65 -1.82
C VAL A 3 13.33 -38.06 -1.25
N ASP A 4 13.36 -38.57 -0.04
CA ASP A 4 12.20 -38.92 0.77
C ASP A 4 11.34 -37.66 1.02
N GLN A 5 10.22 -37.56 0.35
CA GLN A 5 9.20 -36.54 0.59
C GLN A 5 8.44 -36.91 1.87
N ARG A 6 9.02 -36.61 3.04
CA ARG A 6 8.28 -36.66 4.29
C ARG A 6 7.15 -35.64 4.24
N LYS A 7 5.94 -36.14 4.32
CA LYS A 7 4.74 -35.36 4.58
C LYS A 7 4.99 -34.51 5.84
N VAL A 8 5.24 -33.23 5.65
CA VAL A 8 5.22 -32.26 6.75
C VAL A 8 3.76 -32.16 7.19
N GLU A 9 3.47 -32.54 8.42
CA GLU A 9 2.13 -32.54 8.98
C GLU A 9 1.55 -31.13 8.95
N VAL A 10 0.39 -31.02 8.33
CA VAL A 10 -0.37 -29.78 8.13
C VAL A 10 -0.83 -29.13 9.46
N GLY A 11 -0.71 -29.87 10.59
CA GLY A 11 -1.20 -29.45 11.91
C GLY A 11 -0.43 -28.32 12.60
N GLU A 12 0.88 -28.20 12.42
CA GLU A 12 1.66 -27.14 13.06
C GLU A 12 1.62 -25.80 12.34
N GLN A 13 1.31 -25.80 11.04
CA GLN A 13 1.16 -24.58 10.23
C GLN A 13 -0.05 -23.72 10.62
N THR A 14 -1.06 -24.33 11.21
CA THR A 14 -2.30 -23.63 11.58
C THR A 14 -2.23 -22.89 12.90
N ALA A 15 -1.32 -23.27 13.81
CA ALA A 15 -1.29 -22.73 15.16
C ALA A 15 -0.77 -21.28 15.25
N GLU A 16 0.22 -20.91 14.45
CA GLU A 16 0.79 -19.56 14.53
C GLU A 16 -0.04 -18.50 13.81
N PHE A 17 -0.59 -18.84 12.64
CA PHE A 17 -1.59 -18.00 11.97
C PHE A 17 -2.97 -18.03 12.64
N ALA A 18 -3.28 -19.04 13.46
CA ALA A 18 -4.50 -19.10 14.26
C ALA A 18 -4.57 -17.96 15.30
N ARG A 19 -3.42 -17.38 15.68
CA ARG A 19 -3.33 -16.23 16.58
C ARG A 19 -3.80 -14.90 15.95
N TRP A 20 -3.89 -14.84 14.61
CA TRP A 20 -4.13 -13.61 13.86
C TRP A 20 -5.25 -13.81 12.81
N PRO A 21 -6.49 -14.15 13.24
CA PRO A 21 -7.56 -14.50 12.30
C PRO A 21 -7.98 -13.33 11.40
N ARG A 22 -8.07 -12.09 11.93
CA ARG A 22 -8.45 -10.92 11.15
C ARG A 22 -7.35 -10.50 10.17
N TYR A 23 -6.10 -10.49 10.62
CA TYR A 23 -4.95 -10.27 9.74
C TYR A 23 -4.89 -11.31 8.61
N ARG A 24 -5.14 -12.58 8.95
CA ARG A 24 -5.19 -13.66 7.98
C ARG A 24 -6.32 -13.48 6.97
N ALA A 25 -7.48 -13.02 7.42
CA ALA A 25 -8.64 -12.73 6.60
C ALA A 25 -8.40 -11.53 5.66
N ALA A 26 -7.64 -10.53 6.08
CA ALA A 26 -7.41 -9.28 5.36
C ALA A 26 -6.58 -9.43 4.07
N GLN A 27 -6.91 -10.39 3.20
CA GLN A 27 -6.19 -10.62 1.94
C GLN A 27 -6.33 -9.44 0.99
N LEU A 28 -7.49 -8.82 1.00
CA LEU A 28 -7.81 -7.65 0.19
C LEU A 28 -7.74 -6.34 1.00
N GLY A 29 -7.10 -6.34 2.16
CA GLY A 29 -6.97 -5.14 3.00
C GLY A 29 -8.11 -4.97 3.99
N PHE A 30 -8.35 -3.74 4.40
CA PHE A 30 -9.34 -3.35 5.39
C PHE A 30 -10.32 -2.34 4.78
N ALA A 31 -11.61 -2.56 4.97
CA ALA A 31 -12.65 -1.58 4.64
C ALA A 31 -12.63 -0.41 5.64
N GLU A 32 -13.44 0.60 5.39
CA GLU A 32 -13.64 1.78 6.25
C GLU A 32 -12.38 2.67 6.37
N HIS A 33 -11.58 2.71 5.28
CA HIS A 33 -10.36 3.50 5.22
C HIS A 33 -10.20 4.27 3.90
N TRP A 34 -9.42 5.37 3.97
CA TRP A 34 -8.98 6.14 2.83
C TRP A 34 -7.69 5.57 2.24
N TYR A 35 -7.70 5.33 0.93
CA TYR A 35 -6.54 4.83 0.20
C TYR A 35 -6.10 5.82 -0.87
N PRO A 36 -4.80 6.19 -0.94
CA PRO A 36 -4.28 6.90 -2.11
C PRO A 36 -4.23 5.94 -3.30
N VAL A 37 -4.68 6.38 -4.49
CA VAL A 37 -4.82 5.47 -5.63
C VAL A 37 -4.04 5.90 -6.86
N LEU A 38 -3.94 7.20 -7.11
CA LEU A 38 -3.17 7.74 -8.24
C LEU A 38 -2.78 9.21 -8.00
N ARG A 39 -1.88 9.72 -8.84
CA ARG A 39 -1.56 11.16 -8.79
C ARG A 39 -2.67 11.96 -9.46
N SER A 40 -3.08 13.07 -8.84
CA SER A 40 -4.09 14.00 -9.40
C SER A 40 -3.81 14.39 -10.85
N ARG A 41 -2.53 14.61 -11.20
CA ARG A 41 -2.10 14.96 -12.56
C ARG A 41 -2.32 13.86 -13.61
N GLN A 42 -2.50 12.61 -13.19
CA GLN A 42 -2.77 11.47 -14.08
C GLN A 42 -4.26 11.39 -14.46
N LEU A 43 -5.13 11.99 -13.64
CA LEU A 43 -6.56 12.06 -13.88
C LEU A 43 -6.92 13.40 -14.56
N ARG A 44 -6.77 13.42 -15.89
CA ARG A 44 -7.12 14.58 -16.72
C ARG A 44 -8.54 14.44 -17.27
N ARG A 45 -8.74 14.69 -18.57
CA ARG A 45 -10.05 14.60 -19.24
C ARG A 45 -10.53 13.15 -19.42
N ARG A 46 -9.60 12.20 -19.64
CA ARG A 46 -9.95 10.79 -19.81
C ARG A 46 -10.16 10.13 -18.44
N PRO A 47 -11.14 9.24 -18.32
CA PRO A 47 -11.31 8.46 -17.11
C PRO A 47 -10.11 7.55 -16.86
N ARG A 48 -10.02 7.07 -15.64
CA ARG A 48 -9.08 6.02 -15.22
C ARG A 48 -9.83 4.93 -14.50
N SER A 49 -9.41 3.71 -14.70
CA SER A 49 -9.78 2.57 -13.86
C SER A 49 -8.62 2.30 -12.91
N VAL A 50 -8.93 2.06 -11.66
CA VAL A 50 -8.00 1.56 -10.64
C VAL A 50 -8.65 0.40 -9.92
N THR A 51 -7.87 -0.62 -9.59
CA THR A 51 -8.37 -1.73 -8.77
C THR A 51 -7.73 -1.61 -7.40
N ILE A 52 -8.55 -1.51 -6.36
CA ILE A 52 -8.13 -1.53 -4.97
C ILE A 52 -9.11 -2.38 -4.15
N LEU A 53 -8.58 -3.12 -3.17
CA LEU A 53 -9.38 -4.00 -2.30
C LEU A 53 -10.26 -4.98 -3.09
N GLY A 54 -9.79 -5.44 -4.25
CA GLY A 54 -10.55 -6.31 -5.16
C GLY A 54 -11.69 -5.62 -5.91
N GLN A 55 -11.81 -4.30 -5.83
CA GLN A 55 -12.88 -3.53 -6.48
C GLN A 55 -12.32 -2.69 -7.63
N ASP A 56 -12.93 -2.80 -8.81
CA ASP A 56 -12.64 -1.94 -9.95
C ASP A 56 -13.36 -0.60 -9.76
N ILE A 57 -12.60 0.48 -9.71
CA ILE A 57 -13.13 1.83 -9.47
C ILE A 57 -12.85 2.72 -10.68
N PHE A 58 -13.90 3.23 -11.25
CA PHE A 58 -13.90 4.26 -12.28
C PHE A 58 -13.65 5.62 -11.65
N LEU A 59 -12.66 6.34 -12.14
CA LEU A 59 -12.33 7.69 -11.71
C LEU A 59 -12.47 8.67 -12.88
N LYS A 60 -13.20 9.75 -12.68
CA LYS A 60 -13.42 10.77 -13.70
C LYS A 60 -13.34 12.16 -13.11
N ARG A 61 -12.60 13.04 -13.79
CA ARG A 61 -12.65 14.48 -13.51
C ARG A 61 -13.65 15.15 -14.43
N ASP A 62 -14.64 15.81 -13.85
CA ASP A 62 -15.57 16.67 -14.56
C ASP A 62 -15.69 18.02 -13.84
N ARG A 63 -15.62 19.12 -14.60
CA ARG A 63 -15.70 20.51 -14.08
C ARG A 63 -14.82 20.77 -12.83
N GLY A 64 -13.59 20.23 -12.85
CA GLY A 64 -12.63 20.40 -11.75
C GLY A 64 -12.78 19.44 -10.57
N ARG A 65 -13.92 18.77 -10.44
CA ARG A 65 -14.22 17.81 -9.37
C ARG A 65 -13.92 16.38 -9.82
N VAL A 66 -13.43 15.54 -8.90
CA VAL A 66 -13.23 14.11 -9.14
C VAL A 66 -14.42 13.33 -8.62
N TYR A 67 -14.81 12.32 -9.38
CA TYR A 67 -15.88 11.37 -9.06
C TYR A 67 -15.35 9.96 -9.14
N ALA A 68 -15.87 9.08 -8.29
CA ALA A 68 -15.51 7.67 -8.23
C ALA A 68 -16.76 6.80 -8.21
N LEU A 69 -16.87 5.88 -9.17
CA LEU A 69 -17.98 4.93 -9.27
C LEU A 69 -17.39 3.51 -9.43
N HIS A 70 -18.20 2.49 -9.17
CA HIS A 70 -17.85 1.12 -9.55
C HIS A 70 -17.64 1.03 -11.06
N ASP A 71 -16.51 0.49 -11.53
CA ASP A 71 -16.14 0.45 -12.95
C ASP A 71 -16.79 -0.73 -13.70
N ARG A 72 -18.08 -0.98 -13.43
CA ARG A 72 -18.87 -2.02 -14.09
C ARG A 72 -20.27 -1.50 -14.38
N CYS A 73 -20.62 -1.42 -15.66
CA CYS A 73 -21.97 -1.09 -16.05
C CYS A 73 -22.96 -2.15 -15.55
N ALA A 74 -24.00 -1.73 -14.83
CA ALA A 74 -24.97 -2.64 -14.21
C ALA A 74 -25.75 -3.50 -15.22
N HIS A 75 -25.77 -3.12 -16.51
CA HIS A 75 -26.45 -3.91 -17.55
C HIS A 75 -25.73 -5.25 -17.81
N ARG A 76 -24.46 -5.23 -18.20
CA ARG A 76 -23.70 -6.43 -18.60
C ARG A 76 -22.23 -6.41 -18.16
N GLY A 77 -21.88 -5.65 -17.14
CA GLY A 77 -20.55 -5.65 -16.53
C GLY A 77 -19.42 -5.03 -17.38
N ILE A 78 -19.71 -4.36 -18.49
CA ILE A 78 -18.68 -3.68 -19.29
C ILE A 78 -18.05 -2.57 -18.44
N PRO A 79 -16.69 -2.46 -18.40
CA PRO A 79 -16.02 -1.39 -17.68
C PRO A 79 -16.52 -0.01 -18.14
N LEU A 80 -17.03 0.79 -17.19
CA LEU A 80 -17.54 2.14 -17.47
C LEU A 80 -16.42 3.04 -17.99
N SER A 81 -15.20 2.83 -17.54
CA SER A 81 -14.00 3.55 -17.99
C SER A 81 -13.72 3.45 -19.50
N ARG A 82 -14.30 2.49 -20.19
CA ARG A 82 -14.25 2.34 -21.66
C ARG A 82 -15.29 3.22 -22.37
N GLY A 83 -16.22 3.79 -21.63
CA GLY A 83 -17.31 4.62 -22.12
C GLY A 83 -16.88 6.04 -22.53
N ARG A 84 -17.85 6.91 -22.60
CA ARG A 84 -17.68 8.31 -22.99
C ARG A 84 -18.59 9.24 -22.21
N GLN A 85 -18.21 10.49 -22.09
CA GLN A 85 -19.07 11.54 -21.59
C GLN A 85 -19.90 12.11 -22.74
N VAL A 86 -21.20 11.84 -22.74
CA VAL A 86 -22.15 12.36 -23.75
C VAL A 86 -22.78 13.63 -23.23
N PHE A 87 -23.18 13.64 -21.95
CA PHE A 87 -23.80 14.82 -21.31
C PHE A 87 -22.92 15.29 -20.14
N PRO A 88 -22.93 16.60 -19.86
CA PRO A 88 -22.21 17.13 -18.68
C PRO A 88 -22.69 16.50 -17.37
N GLY A 89 -21.77 16.21 -16.46
CA GLY A 89 -22.11 15.63 -15.16
C GLY A 89 -22.43 14.13 -15.20
N THR A 90 -22.38 13.50 -16.39
CA THR A 90 -22.73 12.08 -16.57
C THR A 90 -21.62 11.30 -17.26
N PHE A 91 -21.76 9.98 -17.32
CA PHE A 91 -20.89 9.11 -18.12
C PHE A 91 -21.66 7.92 -18.69
N SER A 92 -21.47 7.66 -19.98
CA SER A 92 -22.25 6.67 -20.73
C SER A 92 -21.41 5.43 -21.03
N CYS A 93 -21.97 4.26 -20.74
CA CYS A 93 -21.41 2.99 -21.16
C CYS A 93 -21.34 2.89 -22.68
N ILE A 94 -20.21 2.41 -23.20
CA ILE A 94 -19.97 2.35 -24.64
C ILE A 94 -20.85 1.32 -25.36
N TYR A 95 -21.39 0.34 -24.61
CA TYR A 95 -22.10 -0.79 -25.24
C TYR A 95 -23.54 -0.43 -25.62
N HIS A 96 -24.37 0.00 -24.65
CA HIS A 96 -25.80 0.32 -24.92
C HIS A 96 -26.22 1.74 -24.48
N GLY A 97 -25.23 2.62 -24.21
CA GLY A 97 -25.55 3.99 -23.85
C GLY A 97 -26.21 4.18 -22.48
N TRP A 98 -26.12 3.18 -21.60
CA TRP A 98 -26.54 3.39 -20.21
C TRP A 98 -25.70 4.50 -19.59
N THR A 99 -26.36 5.56 -19.18
CA THR A 99 -25.75 6.83 -18.77
C THR A 99 -26.01 7.06 -17.29
N TYR A 100 -24.93 7.20 -16.55
CA TYR A 100 -24.95 7.35 -15.11
C TYR A 100 -24.55 8.76 -14.70
N ASP A 101 -25.25 9.30 -13.70
CA ASP A 101 -24.84 10.53 -13.03
C ASP A 101 -23.52 10.29 -12.26
N LEU A 102 -22.56 11.19 -12.41
CA LEU A 102 -21.22 11.02 -11.81
C LEU A 102 -21.22 11.18 -10.30
N ALA A 103 -22.13 11.99 -9.74
CA ALA A 103 -22.16 12.26 -8.31
C ALA A 103 -22.88 11.17 -7.52
N THR A 104 -23.97 10.64 -8.07
CA THR A 104 -24.85 9.71 -7.37
C THR A 104 -24.69 8.27 -7.83
N GLY A 105 -24.14 8.04 -9.04
CA GLY A 105 -24.11 6.74 -9.69
C GLY A 105 -25.46 6.29 -10.27
N GLU A 106 -26.52 7.12 -10.21
CA GLU A 106 -27.85 6.78 -10.68
C GLU A 106 -27.89 6.68 -12.21
N LEU A 107 -28.60 5.68 -12.73
CA LEU A 107 -28.90 5.56 -14.15
C LEU A 107 -29.94 6.61 -14.54
N VAL A 108 -29.51 7.66 -15.25
CA VAL A 108 -30.34 8.81 -15.63
C VAL A 108 -30.82 8.73 -17.04
N ALA A 109 -30.23 7.90 -17.91
CA ALA A 109 -30.72 7.66 -19.27
C ALA A 109 -30.28 6.28 -19.79
N ALA A 110 -31.14 5.60 -20.52
CA ALA A 110 -30.85 4.42 -21.30
C ALA A 110 -31.01 4.79 -22.81
N LEU A 111 -29.93 5.33 -23.41
CA LEU A 111 -30.00 6.04 -24.70
C LEU A 111 -30.61 5.22 -25.84
N THR A 112 -30.46 3.89 -25.81
CA THR A 112 -31.02 2.99 -26.84
C THR A 112 -32.43 2.51 -26.56
N ASP A 113 -32.98 2.84 -25.36
CA ASP A 113 -34.36 2.51 -24.97
C ASP A 113 -35.30 3.74 -25.06
N GLY A 114 -34.72 4.93 -25.13
CA GLY A 114 -35.46 6.16 -25.26
C GLY A 114 -35.56 6.99 -23.97
N PRO A 115 -36.19 8.19 -24.07
CA PRO A 115 -36.21 9.15 -22.96
C PRO A 115 -37.16 8.73 -21.82
N ASP A 116 -38.07 7.84 -22.05
CA ASP A 116 -39.09 7.33 -21.12
C ASP A 116 -38.77 5.95 -20.57
N SER A 117 -37.51 5.52 -20.70
CA SER A 117 -37.03 4.21 -20.23
C SER A 117 -37.40 3.95 -18.78
N PRO A 118 -38.14 2.86 -18.47
CA PRO A 118 -38.67 2.61 -17.13
C PRO A 118 -37.60 2.19 -16.11
N ILE A 119 -36.35 1.94 -16.53
CA ILE A 119 -35.24 1.55 -15.65
C ILE A 119 -34.47 2.76 -15.10
N CYS A 120 -34.66 3.94 -15.71
CA CYS A 120 -34.05 5.17 -15.20
C CYS A 120 -34.52 5.47 -13.76
N GLY A 121 -33.60 5.91 -12.90
CA GLY A 121 -33.85 6.13 -11.49
C GLY A 121 -33.93 4.87 -10.61
N LYS A 122 -34.05 3.67 -11.21
CA LYS A 122 -34.16 2.39 -10.48
C LYS A 122 -32.84 1.64 -10.33
N VAL A 123 -31.84 1.99 -11.11
CA VAL A 123 -30.52 1.37 -11.13
C VAL A 123 -29.47 2.38 -10.69
N ARG A 124 -28.57 1.95 -9.84
CA ARG A 124 -27.47 2.78 -9.35
C ARG A 124 -26.16 1.99 -9.27
N LEU A 125 -25.08 2.59 -9.73
CA LEU A 125 -23.74 2.11 -9.45
C LEU A 125 -23.30 2.58 -8.06
N ARG A 126 -22.51 1.76 -7.37
CA ARG A 126 -21.86 2.19 -6.14
C ARG A 126 -20.98 3.41 -6.42
N SER A 127 -21.17 4.47 -5.66
CA SER A 127 -20.28 5.63 -5.63
C SER A 127 -19.33 5.51 -4.44
N PHE A 128 -18.12 6.04 -4.60
CA PHE A 128 -17.10 6.04 -3.55
C PHE A 128 -16.77 7.49 -3.20
N PRO A 129 -16.70 7.82 -1.90
CA PRO A 129 -16.16 9.11 -1.48
C PRO A 129 -14.73 9.30 -1.98
N VAL A 130 -14.43 10.49 -2.49
CA VAL A 130 -13.15 10.79 -3.11
C VAL A 130 -12.68 12.20 -2.76
N GLU A 131 -11.39 12.31 -2.39
CA GLU A 131 -10.74 13.60 -2.14
C GLU A 131 -9.44 13.75 -2.91
N GLU A 132 -9.07 15.00 -3.19
CA GLU A 132 -7.76 15.35 -3.74
C GLU A 132 -6.94 16.13 -2.72
N ARG A 133 -5.87 15.54 -2.24
CA ARG A 133 -4.95 16.16 -1.28
C ARG A 133 -3.51 15.78 -1.58
N ALA A 134 -2.59 16.69 -1.35
CA ALA A 134 -1.14 16.50 -1.57
C ALA A 134 -0.78 15.99 -2.98
N GLY A 135 -1.58 16.33 -4.00
CA GLY A 135 -1.38 15.88 -5.38
C GLY A 135 -1.72 14.42 -5.64
N LEU A 136 -2.43 13.78 -4.73
CA LEU A 136 -2.99 12.43 -4.85
C LEU A 136 -4.51 12.47 -4.87
N VAL A 137 -5.09 11.47 -5.52
CA VAL A 137 -6.51 11.11 -5.41
C VAL A 137 -6.61 10.03 -4.35
N TRP A 138 -7.47 10.26 -3.37
CA TRP A 138 -7.80 9.37 -2.27
C TRP A 138 -9.21 8.88 -2.44
N VAL A 139 -9.42 7.58 -2.25
CA VAL A 139 -10.73 6.95 -2.32
C VAL A 139 -11.01 6.26 -0.99
N TYR A 140 -12.17 6.52 -0.43
CA TYR A 140 -12.65 5.80 0.72
C TYR A 140 -13.38 4.52 0.28
N VAL A 141 -13.00 3.41 0.87
CA VAL A 141 -13.63 2.11 0.59
C VAL A 141 -14.26 1.59 1.87
N GLY A 142 -15.54 1.83 2.02
CA GLY A 142 -16.34 1.46 3.17
C GLY A 142 -17.82 1.57 2.86
N ASP A 143 -18.66 1.13 3.77
CA ASP A 143 -20.12 1.17 3.66
C ASP A 143 -20.73 2.23 4.60
N HIS A 144 -19.91 2.79 5.49
CA HIS A 144 -20.29 3.87 6.40
C HIS A 144 -19.86 5.24 5.87
N ASP A 145 -20.33 6.29 6.48
CA ASP A 145 -19.89 7.65 6.19
C ASP A 145 -18.38 7.80 6.43
N PRO A 146 -17.64 8.39 5.48
CA PRO A 146 -16.20 8.49 5.60
C PRO A 146 -15.79 9.40 6.76
N PRO A 147 -14.83 8.98 7.60
CA PRO A 147 -14.20 9.89 8.52
C PRO A 147 -13.39 10.94 7.73
N PRO A 148 -12.98 12.06 8.37
CA PRO A 148 -12.05 13.00 7.75
C PRO A 148 -10.81 12.28 7.21
N LEU A 149 -10.30 12.73 6.06
CA LEU A 149 -9.13 12.11 5.40
C LEU A 149 -7.91 12.01 6.34
N GLU A 150 -7.79 12.91 7.30
CA GLU A 150 -6.74 12.95 8.32
C GLU A 150 -6.71 11.70 9.21
N ALA A 151 -7.82 10.96 9.28
CA ALA A 151 -7.87 9.68 10.00
C ALA A 151 -6.86 8.67 9.42
N ASP A 152 -6.65 8.66 8.10
CA ASP A 152 -5.75 7.72 7.42
C ASP A 152 -4.54 8.41 6.77
N ALA A 153 -4.70 9.61 6.24
CA ALA A 153 -3.60 10.36 5.66
C ALA A 153 -2.80 11.11 6.75
N PRO A 154 -1.46 10.98 6.78
CA PRO A 154 -0.67 11.71 7.76
C PRO A 154 -0.84 13.23 7.63
N ALA A 155 -1.19 13.91 8.71
CA ALA A 155 -1.48 15.35 8.70
C ALA A 155 -0.33 16.18 8.10
N GLU A 156 0.91 15.86 8.45
CA GLU A 156 2.08 16.54 7.90
C GLU A 156 2.27 16.30 6.40
N PHE A 157 1.81 15.16 5.88
CA PHE A 157 1.89 14.84 4.45
C PHE A 157 0.87 15.65 3.62
N ILE A 158 -0.35 15.79 4.12
CA ILE A 158 -1.43 16.48 3.42
C ILE A 158 -1.50 17.99 3.68
N THR A 159 -0.68 18.50 4.61
CA THR A 159 -0.59 19.95 4.88
C THR A 159 -0.14 20.72 3.66
N PRO A 160 -0.78 21.84 3.29
CA PRO A 160 -0.38 22.68 2.18
C PRO A 160 1.08 23.16 2.30
N GLY A 161 1.79 23.18 1.18
CA GLY A 161 3.19 23.61 1.13
C GLY A 161 4.21 22.51 1.45
N ALA A 162 3.79 21.32 1.83
CA ALA A 162 4.65 20.16 1.93
C ALA A 162 5.19 19.80 0.54
N MET A 163 6.45 19.38 0.49
CA MET A 163 7.01 18.87 -0.75
C MET A 163 6.77 17.37 -0.84
N VAL A 164 6.17 16.95 -1.96
CA VAL A 164 5.89 15.57 -2.26
C VAL A 164 6.57 15.17 -3.55
N ALA A 165 7.50 14.23 -3.47
CA ALA A 165 8.14 13.62 -4.63
C ALA A 165 8.25 12.11 -4.38
N GLY A 166 7.83 11.31 -5.37
CA GLY A 166 7.81 9.85 -5.19
C GLY A 166 7.28 9.13 -6.41
N ARG A 167 6.90 7.87 -6.24
CA ARG A 167 6.37 7.01 -7.29
C ARG A 167 5.17 6.19 -6.80
N ILE A 168 4.38 5.71 -7.76
CA ILE A 168 3.35 4.70 -7.58
C ILE A 168 3.70 3.57 -8.53
N THR A 169 3.79 2.36 -8.04
CA THR A 169 4.14 1.17 -8.83
C THR A 169 3.21 0.02 -8.46
N HIS A 170 2.86 -0.79 -9.46
CA HIS A 170 2.23 -2.08 -9.21
C HIS A 170 3.32 -3.08 -8.82
N ARG A 171 3.06 -3.89 -7.82
CA ARG A 171 3.97 -4.90 -7.30
C ARG A 171 3.27 -6.24 -7.20
N PHE A 172 4.02 -7.29 -7.47
CA PHE A 172 3.63 -8.66 -7.15
C PHE A 172 3.90 -8.93 -5.66
N GLY A 173 3.11 -9.81 -5.08
CA GLY A 173 3.13 -10.14 -3.67
C GLY A 173 1.97 -9.51 -2.89
N ASN A 174 1.43 -10.27 -1.93
CA ASN A 174 0.33 -9.79 -1.12
C ASN A 174 0.78 -8.59 -0.26
N TRP A 175 -0.06 -7.58 -0.18
CA TRP A 175 0.19 -6.31 0.52
C TRP A 175 0.63 -6.49 1.98
N ARG A 176 0.14 -7.55 2.66
CA ARG A 176 0.45 -7.84 4.07
C ARG A 176 1.93 -8.12 4.26
N TYR A 177 2.51 -8.93 3.37
CA TYR A 177 3.94 -9.26 3.41
C TYR A 177 4.82 -8.04 3.07
N ALA A 178 4.35 -7.20 2.16
CA ALA A 178 5.03 -5.94 1.84
C ALA A 178 5.01 -4.98 3.04
N ALA A 179 3.89 -4.86 3.74
CA ALA A 179 3.77 -4.05 4.96
C ALA A 179 4.63 -4.59 6.11
N GLU A 180 4.66 -5.91 6.30
CA GLU A 180 5.56 -6.57 7.25
C GLU A 180 7.01 -6.30 6.93
N ASN A 181 7.42 -6.51 5.67
CA ASN A 181 8.78 -6.24 5.22
C ASN A 181 9.19 -4.77 5.51
N GLY A 182 8.33 -3.81 5.19
CA GLY A 182 8.62 -2.41 5.47
C GLY A 182 8.79 -2.10 6.96
N PHE A 183 8.06 -2.78 7.82
CA PHE A 183 8.14 -2.59 9.28
C PHE A 183 9.14 -3.52 9.97
N ASP A 184 9.62 -4.55 9.29
CA ASP A 184 10.68 -5.43 9.82
C ASP A 184 12.01 -4.69 9.98
N GLU A 185 12.69 -4.95 11.10
CA GLU A 185 14.01 -4.38 11.38
C GLU A 185 15.16 -5.28 10.91
N ALA A 186 14.95 -6.59 10.96
CA ALA A 186 16.04 -7.55 10.76
C ALA A 186 16.56 -7.52 9.31
N HIS A 187 15.67 -7.51 8.32
CA HIS A 187 16.06 -7.52 6.90
C HIS A 187 16.93 -6.31 6.54
N ALA A 188 16.62 -5.14 7.10
CA ALA A 188 17.32 -3.90 6.78
C ALA A 188 18.81 -3.95 7.11
N LYS A 189 19.22 -4.81 8.06
CA LYS A 189 20.62 -4.98 8.47
C LYS A 189 21.41 -5.90 7.56
N PHE A 190 20.73 -6.82 6.88
CA PHE A 190 21.40 -7.81 6.04
C PHE A 190 21.12 -7.61 4.55
N LEU A 191 19.84 -7.48 4.15
CA LEU A 191 19.44 -7.31 2.77
C LEU A 191 20.07 -6.06 2.13
N HIS A 192 20.00 -4.93 2.84
CA HIS A 192 20.47 -3.65 2.31
C HIS A 192 21.98 -3.41 2.47
N ARG A 193 22.75 -4.41 2.92
CA ARG A 193 24.21 -4.28 3.05
C ARG A 193 24.93 -3.85 1.78
N ASN A 194 24.34 -4.15 0.62
CA ASN A 194 24.87 -3.79 -0.70
C ASN A 194 24.21 -2.52 -1.28
N ALA A 195 23.34 -1.85 -0.53
CA ALA A 195 22.83 -0.55 -0.96
C ALA A 195 23.95 0.50 -0.97
N MET A 196 23.93 1.42 -1.92
CA MET A 196 25.08 2.27 -2.26
C MET A 196 25.66 3.06 -1.08
N TRP A 197 24.84 3.56 -0.16
CA TRP A 197 25.32 4.22 1.06
C TRP A 197 25.77 3.26 2.16
N MET A 198 25.57 1.94 1.96
CA MET A 198 26.00 0.89 2.87
C MET A 198 27.26 0.17 2.38
N LEU A 199 27.68 0.37 1.12
CA LEU A 199 28.78 -0.35 0.45
C LEU A 199 30.11 -0.35 1.23
N PHE A 200 30.33 0.66 2.05
CA PHE A 200 31.57 0.79 2.84
C PHE A 200 31.32 0.57 4.34
N ARG A 201 30.17 0.06 4.72
CA ARG A 201 29.76 -0.12 6.10
C ARG A 201 29.51 -1.59 6.37
N HIS A 202 30.09 -2.08 7.42
CA HIS A 202 30.14 -3.49 7.69
C HIS A 202 29.03 -3.93 8.60
N PHE A 203 28.43 -5.01 8.21
CA PHE A 203 27.62 -5.87 9.00
C PHE A 203 28.45 -7.09 9.46
N PRO A 204 28.12 -7.75 10.55
CA PRO A 204 26.79 -7.84 11.11
C PRO A 204 26.54 -6.78 12.19
N ALA A 205 25.42 -6.06 12.05
CA ALA A 205 24.85 -5.29 13.13
C ALA A 205 23.56 -5.98 13.57
N TRP A 206 23.41 -6.19 14.85
CA TRP A 206 22.15 -6.61 15.41
C TRP A 206 21.52 -5.45 16.20
N MET A 207 20.21 -5.46 16.29
CA MET A 207 19.47 -4.43 17.00
C MET A 207 18.31 -5.08 17.75
N ARG A 208 18.14 -4.67 19.01
CA ARG A 208 16.91 -4.92 19.74
C ARG A 208 16.02 -3.71 19.64
N VAL A 209 14.74 -3.95 19.44
CA VAL A 209 13.73 -2.88 19.35
C VAL A 209 12.65 -3.12 20.38
N LYS A 210 12.10 -2.03 20.90
CA LYS A 210 10.79 -2.05 21.56
C LYS A 210 9.77 -1.39 20.66
N ILE A 211 8.53 -1.85 20.77
CA ILE A 211 7.39 -1.23 20.08
C ILE A 211 6.77 -0.22 21.03
N VAL A 212 6.54 0.97 20.53
CA VAL A 212 5.88 2.07 21.25
C VAL A 212 4.66 2.47 20.41
N GLN A 213 3.51 2.58 21.06
CA GLN A 213 2.30 3.11 20.44
C GLN A 213 2.22 4.61 20.73
N ASP A 214 1.98 5.39 19.68
CA ASP A 214 1.73 6.83 19.75
C ASP A 214 0.20 7.08 19.84
N ASP A 215 -0.22 8.22 20.38
CA ASP A 215 -1.65 8.55 20.60
C ASP A 215 -2.47 8.66 19.30
N ASP A 216 -1.80 8.87 18.16
CA ASP A 216 -2.39 9.01 16.81
C ASP A 216 -2.47 7.68 16.04
N GLY A 217 -2.44 6.55 16.73
CA GLY A 217 -2.59 5.22 16.15
C GLY A 217 -1.34 4.66 15.46
N TRP A 218 -0.19 5.36 15.54
CA TRP A 218 1.07 4.82 15.04
C TRP A 218 1.70 3.88 16.05
N ILE A 219 2.16 2.73 15.59
CA ILE A 219 3.12 1.92 16.31
C ILE A 219 4.52 2.16 15.74
N SER A 220 5.48 2.40 16.60
CA SER A 220 6.86 2.74 16.25
C SER A 220 7.85 1.73 16.80
N ARG A 221 8.80 1.32 15.98
CA ARG A 221 9.95 0.56 16.48
C ARG A 221 11.06 1.51 16.92
N VAL A 222 11.47 1.37 18.18
CA VAL A 222 12.49 2.19 18.79
C VAL A 222 13.67 1.30 19.18
N PRO A 223 14.89 1.57 18.69
CA PRO A 223 16.07 0.83 19.08
C PRO A 223 16.33 0.94 20.59
N THR A 224 16.55 -0.19 21.24
CA THR A 224 16.95 -0.25 22.66
C THR A 224 18.40 -0.66 22.84
N GLU A 225 18.90 -1.52 21.96
CA GLU A 225 20.26 -2.01 22.01
C GLU A 225 20.78 -2.27 20.59
N ILE A 226 22.02 -1.94 20.35
CA ILE A 226 22.69 -2.13 19.06
C ILE A 226 24.07 -2.73 19.35
N GLY A 227 24.38 -3.84 18.71
CA GLY A 227 25.68 -4.49 18.81
C GLY A 227 26.28 -4.83 17.45
N TYR A 228 27.55 -5.12 17.48
CA TYR A 228 28.35 -5.51 16.32
C TYR A 228 29.20 -6.72 16.71
N GLU A 229 28.61 -7.88 16.57
CA GLU A 229 29.36 -9.13 16.80
C GLU A 229 30.09 -9.50 15.52
N THR A 230 31.36 -9.83 15.68
CA THR A 230 32.21 -10.29 14.57
C THR A 230 32.61 -11.75 14.75
N ASP A 231 32.34 -12.31 15.91
CA ASP A 231 32.66 -13.70 16.23
C ASP A 231 31.41 -14.50 16.55
N TYR A 232 31.19 -15.55 15.80
CA TYR A 232 30.03 -16.44 15.93
C TYR A 232 30.49 -17.82 16.38
N PRO A 233 30.07 -18.30 17.54
CA PRO A 233 30.45 -19.61 18.07
C PRO A 233 30.21 -20.71 17.02
N GLY A 234 31.26 -21.47 16.72
CA GLY A 234 31.23 -22.56 15.76
C GLY A 234 31.32 -22.17 14.28
N LEU A 235 31.29 -20.87 13.95
CA LEU A 235 31.38 -20.39 12.57
C LEU A 235 32.64 -19.53 12.32
N GLY A 236 33.30 -19.04 13.39
CA GLY A 236 34.45 -18.15 13.27
C GLY A 236 34.08 -16.68 13.08
N GLN A 237 35.08 -15.91 12.64
CA GLN A 237 34.93 -14.47 12.51
C GLN A 237 34.25 -14.08 11.20
N TRP A 238 33.33 -13.15 11.29
CA TRP A 238 32.74 -12.48 10.11
C TRP A 238 33.84 -11.79 9.27
N PRO A 239 33.80 -11.86 7.95
CA PRO A 239 34.80 -11.19 7.11
C PRO A 239 34.97 -9.73 7.47
N LYS A 240 36.21 -9.30 7.68
CA LYS A 240 36.59 -8.00 8.26
C LYS A 240 35.87 -6.81 7.61
N GLY A 241 35.38 -5.97 8.50
CA GLY A 241 34.76 -4.75 8.08
C GLY A 241 34.78 -3.65 9.15
N ARG A 242 34.49 -2.40 8.76
CA ARG A 242 34.41 -1.29 9.71
C ARG A 242 33.03 -1.24 10.38
N PRO A 243 32.92 -1.24 11.72
CA PRO A 243 31.64 -1.16 12.40
C PRO A 243 30.92 0.16 12.03
N TRP A 244 29.65 0.05 11.69
CA TRP A 244 28.84 1.22 11.45
C TRP A 244 28.40 1.83 12.78
N ARG A 245 28.92 3.00 13.11
CA ARG A 245 28.44 3.76 14.26
C ARG A 245 27.12 4.44 13.87
N PHE A 246 26.01 3.95 14.39
CA PHE A 246 24.77 4.73 14.40
C PHE A 246 25.00 5.98 15.24
N LYS A 247 24.97 7.15 14.61
CA LYS A 247 24.84 8.39 15.38
C LYS A 247 23.49 8.33 16.13
N LYS A 248 23.48 8.78 17.39
CA LYS A 248 22.23 9.00 18.14
C LYS A 248 21.19 9.66 17.22
N GLY A 249 20.01 9.06 17.02
CA GLY A 249 18.98 9.54 16.10
C GLY A 249 18.85 8.73 14.81
N GLY A 250 18.98 7.42 14.85
CA GLY A 250 18.66 6.52 13.73
C GLY A 250 17.24 6.73 13.20
N ALA A 251 16.95 6.21 12.00
CA ALA A 251 15.62 6.31 11.41
C ALA A 251 14.56 5.74 12.35
N ARG A 252 13.55 6.55 12.67
CA ARG A 252 12.35 6.07 13.36
C ARG A 252 11.39 5.54 12.31
N VAL A 253 11.05 4.28 12.44
CA VAL A 253 10.08 3.63 11.55
C VAL A 253 8.80 3.38 12.32
N SER A 254 7.70 3.77 11.71
CA SER A 254 6.36 3.66 12.30
C SER A 254 5.39 3.13 11.24
N ILE A 255 4.40 2.37 11.68
CA ILE A 255 3.30 1.88 10.82
C ILE A 255 1.97 2.12 11.51
N ARG A 256 0.92 2.34 10.72
CA ARG A 256 -0.47 2.40 11.20
C ARG A 256 -1.43 1.82 10.17
N MET A 257 -2.67 1.58 10.59
CA MET A 257 -3.75 1.20 9.69
C MET A 257 -3.97 2.26 8.60
N PRO A 258 -4.41 1.87 7.41
CA PRO A 258 -4.61 0.49 6.90
C PRO A 258 -3.37 -0.12 6.21
N GLY A 259 -2.16 0.25 6.55
CA GLY A 259 -0.90 -0.18 5.94
C GLY A 259 -0.07 1.00 5.47
N THR A 260 -0.05 2.07 6.26
CA THR A 260 0.78 3.25 6.01
C THR A 260 2.06 3.19 6.84
N LEU A 261 3.20 3.14 6.17
CA LEU A 261 4.53 3.18 6.79
C LEU A 261 5.12 4.59 6.74
N ARG A 262 5.80 4.97 7.80
CA ARG A 262 6.50 6.25 7.94
C ARG A 262 7.93 6.02 8.43
N VAL A 263 8.90 6.43 7.62
CA VAL A 263 10.33 6.39 7.98
C VAL A 263 10.83 7.82 8.13
N ARG A 264 11.13 8.23 9.36
CA ARG A 264 11.69 9.56 9.65
C ARG A 264 13.20 9.45 9.80
N PHE A 265 13.93 10.23 8.99
CA PHE A 265 15.38 10.34 9.07
C PHE A 265 15.84 11.78 8.84
N ARG A 266 16.41 12.39 9.86
CA ARG A 266 16.80 13.79 9.87
C ARG A 266 15.61 14.71 9.50
N GLU A 267 15.76 15.45 8.40
CA GLU A 267 14.78 16.41 7.87
C GLU A 267 13.80 15.83 6.85
N TRP A 268 13.92 14.51 6.56
CA TRP A 268 13.09 13.82 5.59
C TRP A 268 12.17 12.85 6.27
N THR A 269 10.98 12.74 5.71
CA THR A 269 10.05 11.67 6.01
C THR A 269 9.74 10.92 4.74
N HIS A 270 9.91 9.62 4.75
CA HIS A 270 9.49 8.73 3.69
C HIS A 270 8.20 8.06 4.10
N TYR A 271 7.18 8.17 3.26
CA TYR A 271 5.90 7.51 3.42
C TYR A 271 5.76 6.41 2.39
N GLU A 272 5.20 5.29 2.82
CA GLU A 272 4.84 4.16 2.00
C GLU A 272 3.41 3.74 2.30
N TRP A 273 2.64 3.44 1.25
CA TRP A 273 1.33 2.81 1.36
C TRP A 273 1.35 1.51 0.58
N TYR A 274 0.87 0.47 1.21
CA TYR A 274 0.73 -0.87 0.65
C TYR A 274 -0.76 -1.10 0.36
N VAL A 275 -1.23 -0.62 -0.78
CA VAL A 275 -2.65 -0.65 -1.14
C VAL A 275 -2.96 -1.93 -1.89
N PRO A 276 -3.73 -2.88 -1.32
CA PRO A 276 -4.04 -4.13 -1.99
C PRO A 276 -4.85 -3.89 -3.26
N THR A 277 -4.50 -4.57 -4.35
CA THR A 277 -5.30 -4.63 -5.58
C THR A 277 -6.09 -5.92 -5.64
N ASP A 278 -5.43 -7.01 -5.41
CA ASP A 278 -5.99 -8.35 -5.32
C ASP A 278 -5.19 -9.18 -4.29
N ALA A 279 -5.40 -10.50 -4.27
CA ALA A 279 -4.73 -11.39 -3.32
C ALA A 279 -3.21 -11.50 -3.51
N GLU A 280 -2.72 -11.19 -4.72
CA GLU A 280 -1.32 -11.41 -5.12
C GLU A 280 -0.60 -10.11 -5.51
N HIS A 281 -1.32 -9.00 -5.63
CA HIS A 281 -0.75 -7.73 -6.07
C HIS A 281 -1.15 -6.57 -5.17
N HIS A 282 -0.31 -5.54 -5.15
CA HIS A 282 -0.61 -4.28 -4.47
C HIS A 282 -0.04 -3.07 -5.22
N LEU A 283 -0.65 -1.90 -4.99
CA LEU A 283 -0.03 -0.63 -5.32
C LEU A 283 0.97 -0.29 -4.21
N TYR A 284 2.21 -0.14 -4.60
CA TYR A 284 3.24 0.38 -3.72
C TYR A 284 3.44 1.86 -4.00
N ILE A 285 3.02 2.68 -3.06
CA ILE A 285 3.00 4.14 -3.16
C ILE A 285 4.06 4.71 -2.24
N GLN A 286 5.04 5.37 -2.80
CA GLN A 286 6.22 5.86 -2.09
C GLN A 286 6.40 7.35 -2.30
N PHE A 287 6.47 8.11 -1.23
CA PHE A 287 6.72 9.54 -1.30
C PHE A 287 7.73 10.01 -0.26
N MET A 288 8.68 10.80 -0.74
CA MET A 288 9.58 11.58 0.10
C MET A 288 8.93 12.92 0.42
N HIS A 289 8.81 13.22 1.70
CA HIS A 289 8.24 14.44 2.22
C HIS A 289 9.31 15.29 2.89
N LYS A 290 9.32 16.57 2.57
CA LYS A 290 10.14 17.57 3.25
C LYS A 290 9.43 18.92 3.23
N ARG A 291 9.24 19.52 4.39
CA ARG A 291 8.69 20.87 4.51
C ARG A 291 9.76 21.88 4.16
N THR A 292 9.52 22.73 3.14
CA THR A 292 10.47 23.74 2.70
C THR A 292 9.77 24.85 1.89
N GLY A 293 10.40 26.03 1.78
CA GLY A 293 9.90 27.13 0.98
C GLY A 293 9.98 26.89 -0.54
N PRO A 294 9.49 27.85 -1.38
CA PRO A 294 9.39 27.66 -2.83
C PRO A 294 10.72 27.31 -3.52
N VAL A 295 11.79 28.02 -3.21
CA VAL A 295 13.14 27.76 -3.77
C VAL A 295 13.64 26.38 -3.32
N GLY A 296 13.51 26.09 -2.04
CA GLY A 296 13.86 24.77 -1.50
C GLY A 296 13.10 23.63 -2.17
N ARG A 297 11.82 23.83 -2.52
CA ARG A 297 11.02 22.84 -3.26
C ARG A 297 11.61 22.53 -4.64
N LEU A 298 12.06 23.53 -5.37
CA LEU A 298 12.68 23.32 -6.68
C LEU A 298 13.98 22.51 -6.54
N LEU A 299 14.85 22.91 -5.61
CA LEU A 299 16.13 22.23 -5.36
C LEU A 299 15.94 20.79 -4.90
N VAL A 300 14.97 20.54 -4.03
CA VAL A 300 14.65 19.20 -3.56
C VAL A 300 14.07 18.34 -4.69
N ARG A 301 13.22 18.89 -5.57
CA ARG A 301 12.72 18.18 -6.75
C ARG A 301 13.86 17.82 -7.70
N LEU A 302 14.76 18.75 -7.99
CA LEU A 302 15.91 18.49 -8.84
C LEU A 302 16.77 17.37 -8.24
N ARG A 303 17.15 17.49 -6.96
CA ARG A 303 17.92 16.47 -6.25
C ARG A 303 17.22 15.11 -6.19
N TYR A 304 15.89 15.10 -6.02
CA TYR A 304 15.12 13.88 -6.03
C TYR A 304 15.22 13.16 -7.37
N TRP A 305 14.98 13.85 -8.49
CA TRP A 305 14.97 13.25 -9.81
C TRP A 305 16.36 12.88 -10.34
N THR A 306 17.40 13.64 -9.99
CA THR A 306 18.77 13.34 -10.44
C THR A 306 19.46 12.25 -9.63
N TYR A 307 19.16 12.13 -8.34
CA TYR A 307 19.94 11.27 -7.45
C TYR A 307 19.10 10.40 -6.50
N ILE A 308 18.18 11.03 -5.71
CA ILE A 308 17.49 10.33 -4.64
C ILE A 308 16.56 9.25 -5.20
N HIS A 309 15.85 9.54 -6.29
CA HIS A 309 14.95 8.62 -6.96
C HIS A 309 15.67 7.31 -7.33
N TRP A 310 16.83 7.42 -7.93
CA TRP A 310 17.62 6.27 -8.32
C TRP A 310 18.14 5.49 -7.10
N LEU A 311 18.71 6.18 -6.11
CA LEU A 311 19.27 5.58 -4.91
C LEU A 311 18.22 4.86 -4.06
N PHE A 312 17.13 5.56 -3.72
CA PHE A 312 16.11 5.02 -2.82
C PHE A 312 15.25 3.98 -3.51
N HIS A 313 14.71 4.30 -4.68
CA HIS A 313 13.69 3.44 -5.24
C HIS A 313 14.25 2.26 -6.04
N TRP A 314 15.38 2.44 -6.74
CA TRP A 314 15.93 1.39 -7.59
C TRP A 314 16.99 0.54 -6.88
N ARG A 315 17.79 1.14 -6.02
CA ARG A 315 18.91 0.44 -5.37
C ARG A 315 18.59 -0.06 -3.96
N PHE A 316 17.59 0.52 -3.32
CA PHE A 316 17.18 0.13 -1.97
C PHE A 316 15.84 -0.60 -1.99
N ASN A 317 14.74 0.07 -2.31
CA ASN A 317 13.40 -0.54 -2.24
C ASN A 317 13.13 -1.64 -3.28
N ASP A 318 13.92 -1.75 -4.35
CA ASP A 318 13.77 -2.88 -5.28
C ASP A 318 14.43 -4.17 -4.75
N GLN A 319 15.31 -4.10 -3.73
CA GLN A 319 15.75 -5.27 -2.98
C GLN A 319 14.59 -5.87 -2.15
N ASP A 320 13.81 -5.01 -1.51
CA ASP A 320 12.60 -5.41 -0.77
C ASP A 320 11.57 -6.06 -1.70
N ARG A 321 11.36 -5.44 -2.86
CA ARG A 321 10.48 -5.99 -3.89
C ARG A 321 10.81 -7.44 -4.19
N HIS A 322 12.07 -7.72 -4.48
CA HIS A 322 12.52 -9.06 -4.85
C HIS A 322 12.27 -10.07 -3.73
N MET A 323 12.45 -9.67 -2.47
CA MET A 323 12.18 -10.55 -1.35
C MET A 323 10.68 -10.83 -1.19
N VAL A 324 9.85 -9.82 -1.28
CA VAL A 324 8.38 -9.97 -1.18
C VAL A 324 7.83 -10.86 -2.32
N GLU A 325 8.38 -10.74 -3.54
CA GLU A 325 8.02 -11.59 -4.69
C GLU A 325 8.42 -13.06 -4.48
N LEU A 326 9.46 -13.33 -3.69
CA LEU A 326 9.95 -14.68 -3.39
C LEU A 326 9.26 -15.33 -2.18
N LEU A 327 8.52 -14.58 -1.39
CA LEU A 327 7.83 -15.16 -0.24
C LEU A 327 6.77 -16.17 -0.69
N PRO A 328 6.82 -17.43 -0.19
CA PRO A 328 5.95 -18.51 -0.66
C PRO A 328 4.48 -18.37 -0.22
N GLY A 329 4.14 -17.28 0.42
CA GLY A 329 2.81 -17.07 0.94
C GLY A 329 2.44 -18.08 2.04
N ARG A 330 1.28 -18.69 1.92
CA ARG A 330 0.73 -19.60 2.95
C ARG A 330 1.27 -21.03 2.90
N SER A 331 2.08 -21.36 1.89
CA SER A 331 2.53 -22.72 1.65
C SER A 331 3.71 -23.17 2.50
N HIS A 332 4.33 -22.24 3.22
CA HIS A 332 5.52 -22.52 4.03
C HIS A 332 5.29 -22.15 5.50
N PRO A 333 5.69 -23.01 6.45
CA PRO A 333 5.64 -22.70 7.88
C PRO A 333 6.61 -21.59 8.21
N GLU A 334 6.13 -20.59 8.95
CA GLU A 334 6.90 -19.46 9.41
C GLU A 334 7.43 -19.72 10.83
N ARG A 335 8.64 -19.28 11.10
CA ARG A 335 9.22 -19.29 12.44
C ARG A 335 9.69 -17.90 12.81
N LEU A 336 8.92 -17.24 13.66
CA LEU A 336 9.28 -15.92 14.17
C LEU A 336 10.40 -16.03 15.21
N PHE A 337 11.27 -15.04 15.23
CA PHE A 337 12.38 -14.95 16.17
C PHE A 337 12.43 -13.54 16.80
N ARG A 338 13.37 -13.30 17.71
CA ARG A 338 13.38 -12.07 18.52
C ARG A 338 13.26 -10.75 17.74
N PRO A 339 13.92 -10.55 16.60
CA PRO A 339 13.77 -9.33 15.79
C PRO A 339 12.37 -9.11 15.22
N ASP A 340 11.52 -10.15 15.09
CA ASP A 340 10.18 -10.07 14.50
C ASP A 340 9.12 -9.48 15.46
N ALA A 341 9.57 -8.87 16.56
CA ALA A 341 8.67 -8.15 17.47
C ALA A 341 7.84 -7.07 16.75
N SER A 342 8.40 -6.46 15.69
CA SER A 342 7.69 -5.50 14.82
C SER A 342 6.59 -6.17 14.01
N ILE A 343 6.86 -7.34 13.41
CA ILE A 343 5.87 -8.13 12.66
C ILE A 343 4.71 -8.53 13.57
N THR A 344 5.03 -9.07 14.75
CA THR A 344 4.02 -9.45 15.75
C THR A 344 3.15 -8.27 16.18
N ALA A 345 3.77 -7.09 16.38
CA ALA A 345 3.04 -5.89 16.77
C ALA A 345 2.13 -5.38 15.64
N TRP A 346 2.58 -5.44 14.39
CA TRP A 346 1.77 -5.10 13.23
C TRP A 346 0.56 -6.02 13.10
N ARG A 347 0.77 -7.34 13.17
CA ARG A 347 -0.33 -8.32 13.15
C ARG A 347 -1.34 -8.06 14.27
N LYS A 348 -0.86 -7.76 15.48
CA LYS A 348 -1.72 -7.40 16.62
C LYS A 348 -2.53 -6.12 16.35
N LEU A 349 -1.96 -5.14 15.67
CA LEU A 349 -2.68 -3.93 15.29
C LEU A 349 -3.81 -4.27 14.29
N CYS A 350 -3.51 -5.11 13.31
CA CYS A 350 -4.50 -5.57 12.33
C CYS A 350 -5.67 -6.36 12.94
N GLU A 351 -5.48 -7.02 14.09
CA GLU A 351 -6.56 -7.72 14.80
C GLU A 351 -7.63 -6.79 15.39
N GLN A 352 -7.37 -5.48 15.42
CA GLN A 352 -8.32 -4.47 15.88
C GLN A 352 -9.35 -4.09 14.82
N ASP A 353 -9.13 -4.52 13.57
CA ASP A 353 -9.96 -4.15 12.43
C ASP A 353 -10.49 -5.39 11.67
N HIS A 354 -11.48 -5.19 10.78
CA HIS A 354 -12.09 -6.24 9.99
C HIS A 354 -11.52 -6.26 8.56
N GLY A 355 -10.73 -7.29 8.27
CA GLY A 355 -10.18 -7.52 6.94
C GLY A 355 -11.22 -7.97 5.92
N ILE A 356 -11.00 -7.62 4.66
CA ILE A 356 -11.80 -8.08 3.53
C ILE A 356 -11.27 -9.42 3.06
N GLU A 357 -12.11 -10.45 3.12
CA GLU A 357 -11.82 -11.79 2.61
C GLU A 357 -12.13 -11.89 1.11
N LEU A 358 -11.40 -12.77 0.43
CA LEU A 358 -11.79 -13.22 -0.92
C LEU A 358 -13.09 -14.01 -0.84
N SER A 359 -14.14 -13.56 -1.51
CA SER A 359 -15.34 -14.35 -1.68
C SER A 359 -15.00 -15.65 -2.45
N VAL A 360 -15.71 -16.74 -2.11
CA VAL A 360 -15.48 -18.06 -2.74
C VAL A 360 -15.75 -18.00 -4.24
N ASP A 361 -16.64 -17.10 -4.68
CA ASP A 361 -17.01 -16.93 -6.10
C ASP A 361 -15.92 -16.25 -6.92
N ALA A 362 -15.10 -15.37 -6.33
CA ALA A 362 -13.96 -14.76 -7.01
C ALA A 362 -12.86 -15.79 -7.34
N ARG A 363 -12.80 -16.93 -6.62
CA ARG A 363 -11.83 -18.00 -6.88
C ARG A 363 -12.13 -18.82 -8.14
N ARG A 364 -13.36 -18.78 -8.65
CA ARG A 364 -13.76 -19.51 -9.87
C ARG A 364 -13.55 -18.71 -11.16
N GLY A 365 -13.43 -17.39 -11.08
CA GLY A 365 -13.25 -16.51 -12.25
C GLY A 365 -11.84 -16.42 -12.82
N ASN A 366 -10.81 -16.88 -12.11
CA ASN A 366 -9.40 -16.79 -12.57
C ASN A 366 -8.84 -18.08 -13.18
N ARG A 367 -9.72 -19.02 -13.57
CA ARG A 367 -9.36 -20.23 -14.32
C ARG A 367 -10.15 -20.29 -15.63
N ALA A 368 -9.97 -19.29 -16.48
CA ALA A 368 -10.35 -19.33 -17.88
C ALA A 368 -9.37 -18.52 -18.72
#